data_92ff3a4705a49f6383c933c14101a88c
#
_entry.id   92ff3a4705a49f6383c933c14101a88c
#
_cell.length_a   1.000
_cell.length_b   1.000
_cell.length_c   1.000
_cell.angle_alpha   90.00
_cell.angle_beta   90.00
_cell.angle_gamma   90.00
#
_symmetry.space_group_name_H-M   'P 1'
#
loop_
_entity.id
_entity.type
_entity.pdbx_description
1 polymer ?
#
loop_
_entity_poly.entity_id
_entity_poly.type
_entity_poly.pdbx_seq_one_letter_code
_entity_poly.pdbx_strand_id
1 'polypeptide(L)'
;MLILFDHVTPSGLVRFLVGHAVVKAKDRGWDILSNGDLLNEAERAGFDVLLTADKNIRFQQNLADRRIAPVVLSTPRWPVLRLNAQKILAAVNSATPGSYIEVVIPGEP
;
A
#
# COMPACT_ATOMS: atom_id res chain seq x y z
N MET A 1 -5.35 4.68 -10.67
CA MET A 1 -3.90 4.45 -10.39
C MET A 1 -3.62 2.96 -10.36
N LEU A 2 -2.38 2.60 -10.53
CA LEU A 2 -1.93 1.21 -10.41
C LEU A 2 -1.38 0.99 -9.00
N ILE A 3 -2.01 0.09 -8.25
CA ILE A 3 -1.74 -0.13 -6.83
C ILE A 3 -1.13 -1.51 -6.64
N LEU A 4 -0.04 -1.57 -5.89
CA LEU A 4 0.59 -2.82 -5.47
C LEU A 4 0.20 -3.13 -4.03
N PHE A 5 -0.31 -4.35 -3.79
CA PHE A 5 -0.51 -4.88 -2.44
C PHE A 5 0.70 -5.70 -2.05
N ASP A 6 1.28 -5.43 -0.88
CA ASP A 6 2.28 -6.34 -0.34
C ASP A 6 1.61 -7.63 0.19
N HIS A 7 2.43 -8.58 0.66
CA HIS A 7 1.93 -9.90 1.03
C HIS A 7 1.04 -9.92 2.29
N VAL A 8 1.06 -8.85 3.11
CA VAL A 8 0.24 -8.78 4.33
C VAL A 8 -1.05 -7.99 4.11
N THR A 9 -1.20 -7.32 2.99
CA THR A 9 -2.41 -6.54 2.70
C THR A 9 -3.55 -7.46 2.29
N PRO A 10 -4.70 -7.42 2.99
CA PRO A 10 -5.80 -8.34 2.69
C PRO A 10 -6.38 -8.14 1.29
N SER A 11 -6.52 -9.23 0.55
CA SER A 11 -7.03 -9.19 -0.82
C SER A 11 -8.48 -8.72 -0.92
N GLY A 12 -9.24 -8.83 0.17
CA GLY A 12 -10.62 -8.33 0.19
C GLY A 12 -10.76 -6.84 -0.06
N LEU A 13 -9.68 -6.06 0.15
CA LEU A 13 -9.70 -4.62 -0.15
C LEU A 13 -9.81 -4.31 -1.63
N VAL A 14 -9.47 -5.23 -2.51
CA VAL A 14 -9.47 -5.00 -3.97
C VAL A 14 -10.80 -4.44 -4.45
N ARG A 15 -11.90 -5.02 -4.00
CA ARG A 15 -13.24 -4.62 -4.46
C ARG A 15 -13.68 -3.23 -3.98
N PHE A 16 -13.01 -2.69 -2.95
CA PHE A 16 -13.32 -1.35 -2.44
C PHE A 16 -12.50 -0.26 -3.11
N LEU A 17 -11.46 -0.62 -3.87
CA LEU A 17 -10.58 0.35 -4.54
C LEU A 17 -11.08 0.61 -5.95
N VAL A 18 -12.31 1.13 -6.04
CA VAL A 18 -13.01 1.38 -7.29
C VAL A 18 -12.26 2.41 -8.13
N GLY A 19 -12.11 2.11 -9.40
CA GLY A 19 -11.40 2.98 -10.34
C GLY A 19 -9.89 2.78 -10.40
N HIS A 20 -9.36 1.83 -9.64
CA HIS A 20 -7.93 1.52 -9.59
C HIS A 20 -7.66 0.10 -10.07
N ALA A 21 -6.49 -0.11 -10.65
CA ALA A 21 -5.98 -1.45 -10.96
C ALA A 21 -5.11 -1.91 -9.80
N VAL A 22 -5.34 -3.13 -9.31
CA VAL A 22 -4.63 -3.69 -8.17
C VAL A 22 -3.90 -4.96 -8.59
N VAL A 23 -2.64 -5.05 -8.22
CA VAL A 23 -1.81 -6.24 -8.41
C VAL A 23 -1.23 -6.63 -7.06
N LYS A 24 -1.20 -7.92 -6.75
CA LYS A 24 -0.59 -8.40 -5.51
C LYS A 24 0.87 -8.74 -5.77
N ALA A 25 1.74 -8.36 -4.83
CA ALA A 25 3.17 -8.64 -4.92
C ALA A 25 3.45 -10.13 -5.12
N LYS A 26 2.71 -10.99 -4.43
CA LYS A 26 2.90 -12.43 -4.53
C LYS A 26 2.62 -12.96 -5.94
N ASP A 27 1.70 -12.35 -6.68
CA ASP A 27 1.39 -12.76 -8.05
C ASP A 27 2.54 -12.44 -9.02
N ARG A 28 3.43 -11.55 -8.62
CA ARG A 28 4.64 -11.19 -9.36
C ARG A 28 5.88 -11.92 -8.84
N GLY A 29 5.75 -12.75 -7.80
CA GLY A 29 6.90 -13.37 -7.16
C GLY A 29 7.71 -12.41 -6.30
N TRP A 30 7.12 -11.28 -5.92
CA TRP A 30 7.79 -10.22 -5.16
C TRP A 30 7.56 -10.29 -3.65
N ASP A 31 6.80 -11.27 -3.18
CA ASP A 31 6.48 -11.43 -1.75
C ASP A 31 7.71 -11.77 -0.89
N ILE A 32 8.79 -12.22 -1.53
CA ILE A 32 10.06 -12.51 -0.85
C ILE A 32 11.04 -11.33 -0.84
N LEU A 33 10.69 -10.23 -1.49
CA LEU A 33 11.58 -9.07 -1.58
C LEU A 33 11.56 -8.25 -0.29
N SER A 34 12.72 -7.66 0.05
CA SER A 34 12.79 -6.64 1.09
C SER A 34 12.00 -5.41 0.67
N ASN A 35 11.70 -4.52 1.62
CA ASN A 35 10.95 -3.30 1.31
C ASN A 35 11.65 -2.44 0.25
N GLY A 36 12.98 -2.32 0.32
CA GLY A 36 13.73 -1.54 -0.67
C GLY A 36 13.64 -2.13 -2.06
N ASP A 37 13.83 -3.44 -2.17
CA ASP A 37 13.76 -4.14 -3.45
C ASP A 37 12.33 -4.11 -4.01
N LEU A 38 11.34 -4.27 -3.14
CA LEU A 38 9.93 -4.19 -3.54
C LEU A 38 9.59 -2.82 -4.12
N LEU A 39 10.02 -1.74 -3.45
CA LEU A 39 9.79 -0.39 -3.94
C LEU A 39 10.50 -0.16 -5.28
N ASN A 40 11.73 -0.65 -5.43
CA ASN A 40 12.47 -0.50 -6.68
C ASN A 40 11.76 -1.21 -7.85
N GLU A 41 11.33 -2.45 -7.63
CA GLU A 41 10.63 -3.20 -8.67
C GLU A 41 9.27 -2.59 -9.00
N ALA A 42 8.55 -2.13 -7.98
CA ALA A 42 7.25 -1.49 -8.18
C ALA A 42 7.36 -0.21 -8.99
N GLU A 43 8.36 0.64 -8.69
CA GLU A 43 8.59 1.85 -9.48
C GLU A 43 8.97 1.54 -10.91
N ARG A 44 9.84 0.56 -11.12
CA ARG A 44 10.26 0.14 -12.46
C ARG A 44 9.08 -0.36 -13.27
N ALA A 45 8.12 -1.03 -12.63
CA ALA A 45 6.94 -1.56 -13.28
C ALA A 45 5.82 -0.53 -13.45
N GLY A 46 5.99 0.71 -12.96
CA GLY A 46 5.03 1.78 -13.15
C GLY A 46 3.90 1.84 -12.11
N PHE A 47 4.08 1.21 -10.95
CA PHE A 47 3.10 1.32 -9.87
C PHE A 47 3.10 2.71 -9.26
N ASP A 48 1.90 3.22 -8.95
CA ASP A 48 1.71 4.54 -8.36
C ASP A 48 1.69 4.50 -6.84
N VAL A 49 1.15 3.42 -6.26
CA VAL A 49 0.92 3.29 -4.83
C VAL A 49 1.36 1.90 -4.37
N LEU A 50 2.03 1.84 -3.22
CA LEU A 50 2.21 0.60 -2.46
C LEU A 50 1.30 0.66 -1.24
N LEU A 51 0.32 -0.23 -1.17
CA LEU A 51 -0.56 -0.35 -0.01
C LEU A 51 -0.03 -1.46 0.90
N THR A 52 0.38 -1.09 2.10
CA THR A 52 1.06 -1.98 3.03
C THR A 52 0.61 -1.68 4.47
N ALA A 53 0.86 -2.63 5.37
CA ALA A 53 0.71 -2.40 6.81
C ALA A 53 2.07 -2.44 7.53
N ASP A 54 3.17 -2.43 6.81
CA ASP A 54 4.51 -2.39 7.39
C ASP A 54 4.90 -0.94 7.70
N LYS A 55 4.77 -0.55 8.96
CA LYS A 55 5.07 0.80 9.42
C LYS A 55 6.56 1.14 9.35
N ASN A 56 7.43 0.15 9.26
CA ASN A 56 8.87 0.37 9.23
C ASN A 56 9.37 0.86 7.87
N ILE A 57 8.57 0.78 6.83
CA ILE A 57 8.96 1.20 5.49
C ILE A 57 9.47 2.65 5.48
N ARG A 58 8.85 3.51 6.30
CA ARG A 58 9.21 4.91 6.44
C ARG A 58 10.66 5.11 6.93
N PHE A 59 11.12 4.22 7.82
CA PHE A 59 12.44 4.35 8.43
C PHE A 59 13.52 3.56 7.70
N GLN A 60 13.12 2.56 6.92
CA GLN A 60 14.06 1.67 6.23
C GLN A 60 14.48 2.19 4.86
N GLN A 61 13.72 3.13 4.30
CA GLN A 61 13.91 3.58 2.93
C GLN A 61 13.94 5.10 2.85
N ASN A 62 14.79 5.61 1.94
CA ASN A 62 14.73 7.01 1.58
C ASN A 62 13.62 7.19 0.56
N LEU A 63 12.50 7.78 0.99
CA LEU A 63 11.32 7.95 0.15
C LEU A 63 11.31 9.27 -0.63
N ALA A 64 12.25 10.18 -0.33
CA ALA A 64 12.22 11.54 -0.87
C ALA A 64 12.33 11.59 -2.40
N ASP A 65 13.10 10.67 -2.99
CA ASP A 65 13.36 10.68 -4.44
C ASP A 65 12.50 9.65 -5.19
N ARG A 66 11.52 9.05 -4.51
CA ARG A 66 10.67 8.05 -5.14
C ARG A 66 9.42 8.67 -5.72
N ARG A 67 8.94 8.09 -6.82
CA ARG A 67 7.65 8.47 -7.42
C ARG A 67 6.51 7.66 -6.87
N ILE A 68 6.75 6.40 -6.47
CA ILE A 68 5.71 5.60 -5.84
C ILE A 68 5.34 6.17 -4.48
N ALA A 69 4.05 6.11 -4.13
CA ALA A 69 3.54 6.63 -2.87
C ALA A 69 3.17 5.48 -1.94
N PRO A 70 3.89 5.27 -0.84
CA PRO A 70 3.46 4.31 0.18
C PRO A 70 2.21 4.83 0.90
N VAL A 71 1.19 3.99 1.00
CA VAL A 71 0.01 4.20 1.85
C VAL A 71 0.04 3.11 2.90
N VAL A 72 0.27 3.49 4.16
CA VAL A 72 0.57 2.55 5.23
C VAL A 72 -0.62 2.46 6.18
N LEU A 73 -1.20 1.27 6.26
CA LEU A 73 -2.31 0.97 7.16
C LEU A 73 -1.78 0.70 8.56
N SER A 74 -2.48 1.16 9.58
CA SER A 74 -2.08 0.94 10.98
C SER A 74 -2.21 -0.52 11.42
N THR A 75 -2.96 -1.33 10.67
CA THR A 75 -3.18 -2.74 10.96
C THR A 75 -3.44 -3.51 9.65
N PRO A 76 -3.06 -4.81 9.56
CA PRO A 76 -3.45 -5.67 8.45
C PRO A 76 -4.75 -6.44 8.69
N ARG A 77 -5.45 -6.22 9.80
CA ARG A 77 -6.59 -7.03 10.21
C ARG A 77 -7.82 -6.74 9.35
N TRP A 78 -8.23 -7.75 8.59
CA TRP A 78 -9.34 -7.63 7.65
C TRP A 78 -10.67 -7.20 8.28
N PRO A 79 -11.10 -7.76 9.44
CA PRO A 79 -12.39 -7.34 10.01
C PRO A 79 -12.47 -5.84 10.30
N VAL A 80 -11.36 -5.23 10.69
CA VAL A 80 -11.31 -3.80 10.98
C VAL A 80 -11.16 -2.99 9.70
N LEU A 81 -10.30 -3.44 8.78
CA LEU A 81 -10.08 -2.76 7.49
C LEU A 81 -11.36 -2.71 6.68
N ARG A 82 -12.12 -3.80 6.66
CA ARG A 82 -13.38 -3.89 5.93
C ARG A 82 -14.35 -2.77 6.34
N LEU A 83 -14.40 -2.48 7.63
CA LEU A 83 -15.29 -1.44 8.17
C LEU A 83 -14.80 -0.02 7.88
N ASN A 84 -13.54 0.12 7.46
CA ASN A 84 -12.91 1.41 7.19
C ASN A 84 -12.47 1.56 5.73
N ALA A 85 -13.06 0.79 4.82
CA ALA A 85 -12.64 0.74 3.43
C ALA A 85 -12.73 2.10 2.73
N GLN A 86 -13.74 2.92 3.06
CA GLN A 86 -13.88 4.25 2.47
C GLN A 86 -12.74 5.19 2.88
N LYS A 87 -12.27 5.07 4.10
CA LYS A 87 -11.12 5.85 4.58
C LYS A 87 -9.85 5.46 3.82
N ILE A 88 -9.68 4.16 3.56
CA ILE A 88 -8.55 3.66 2.79
C ILE A 88 -8.61 4.15 1.34
N LEU A 89 -9.78 4.08 0.72
CA LEU A 89 -9.98 4.57 -0.64
C LEU A 89 -9.66 6.06 -0.73
N ALA A 90 -10.13 6.86 0.23
CA ALA A 90 -9.85 8.29 0.25
C ALA A 90 -8.35 8.58 0.34
N ALA A 91 -7.62 7.82 1.17
CA ALA A 91 -6.18 7.97 1.29
C ALA A 91 -5.47 7.63 -0.02
N VAL A 92 -5.85 6.54 -0.67
CA VAL A 92 -5.29 6.15 -1.96
C VAL A 92 -5.55 7.24 -3.00
N ASN A 93 -6.78 7.76 -3.05
CA ASN A 93 -7.15 8.80 -4.01
C ASN A 93 -6.38 10.11 -3.79
N SER A 94 -5.91 10.37 -2.59
CA SER A 94 -5.15 11.57 -2.28
C SER A 94 -3.64 11.42 -2.51
N ALA A 95 -3.17 10.21 -2.82
CA ALA A 95 -1.75 9.96 -3.02
C ALA A 95 -1.23 10.69 -4.26
N THR A 96 -0.05 11.27 -4.12
CA THR A 96 0.66 11.95 -5.21
C THR A 96 2.06 11.37 -5.31
N PRO A 97 2.76 11.54 -6.45
CA PRO A 97 4.11 10.99 -6.60
C PRO A 97 5.02 11.41 -5.44
N GLY A 98 5.66 10.44 -4.81
CA GLY A 98 6.58 10.68 -3.70
C GLY A 98 5.93 10.99 -2.35
N SER A 99 4.61 10.99 -2.26
CA SER A 99 3.92 11.21 -0.98
C SER A 99 4.01 9.97 -0.08
N TYR A 100 3.82 10.19 1.21
CA TYR A 100 3.76 9.13 2.22
C TYR A 100 2.52 9.39 3.07
N ILE A 101 1.62 8.41 3.15
CA ILE A 101 0.36 8.55 3.87
C ILE A 101 0.21 7.40 4.85
N GLU A 102 -0.07 7.74 6.10
CA GLU A 102 -0.44 6.76 7.12
C GLU A 102 -1.95 6.82 7.33
N VAL A 103 -2.59 5.64 7.30
CA VAL A 103 -4.02 5.51 7.55
C VAL A 103 -4.21 4.87 8.91
N VAL A 104 -4.64 5.67 9.88
CA VAL A 104 -4.95 5.17 11.22
C VAL A 104 -6.35 4.59 11.22
N ILE A 105 -6.46 3.30 11.51
CA ILE A 105 -7.73 2.59 11.49
C ILE A 105 -8.33 2.62 12.90
N PRO A 106 -9.51 3.24 13.09
CA PRO A 106 -10.17 3.28 14.40
C PRO A 106 -10.53 1.90 14.91
N GLY A 107 -10.54 1.73 16.23
CA GLY A 107 -10.94 0.48 16.87
C GLY A 107 -9.81 -0.52 17.07
N GLU A 108 -8.56 -0.17 16.69
CA GLU A 108 -7.39 -0.98 16.98
C GLU A 108 -6.75 -0.52 18.29
N PRO A 109 -6.47 -1.47 19.22
CA PRO A 109 -5.77 -1.13 20.46
C PRO A 109 -4.32 -0.73 20.22
#